data_dca7d6b4fccc7c119144334c8697bf87
#
_entry.id   dca7d6b4fccc7c119144334c8697bf87
#
_cell.length_a   1.000
_cell.length_b   1.000
_cell.length_c   1.000
_cell.angle_alpha   90.00
_cell.angle_beta   90.00
_cell.angle_gamma   90.00
#
_symmetry.space_group_name_H-M   'P 1'
#
loop_
_entity.id
_entity.type
_entity.pdbx_description
1 polymer ?
#
loop_
_entity_poly.entity_id
_entity_poly.type
_entity_poly.pdbx_seq_one_letter_code
_entity_poly.pdbx_strand_id
1 'polypeptide(L)'
;KPAGEINRKNWLKSKNIWRVLKMKLGFNEATALECKGQSLMADLEMCEKYGFDYIEIRFDCVKDYLKEHTLEELADWFKNHHLKPWAYNTLIFFNQRDEAGEKEIDEEVDFILKVSKAIGMKMLITVPSFDVKDKSVSEIKEEAVARLRYLSDKVGADMKISLEFCGAPNCSINQFGTAYDVVKAVDRDNVGVTVDTFHFHEMCSRLDNVPENL
;
A
#
# COMPACT_ATOMS: atom_id res chain seq x y z
N LYS A 1 -42.18 22.06 -12.83
CA LYS A 1 -41.86 20.93 -13.75
C LYS A 1 -41.35 19.79 -12.89
N PRO A 2 -41.86 18.56 -12.95
CA PRO A 2 -41.39 17.45 -12.13
C PRO A 2 -40.02 16.99 -12.62
N ALA A 3 -39.18 16.53 -11.69
CA ALA A 3 -37.85 15.99 -11.94
C ALA A 3 -37.92 14.84 -12.96
N GLY A 4 -37.03 14.91 -13.94
CA GLY A 4 -37.06 14.02 -15.09
C GLY A 4 -36.92 12.55 -14.71
N GLU A 5 -37.80 11.73 -15.29
CA GLU A 5 -37.68 10.28 -15.26
C GLU A 5 -36.32 9.82 -15.74
N ILE A 6 -35.56 9.20 -14.85
CA ILE A 6 -34.32 8.53 -15.22
C ILE A 6 -34.67 7.37 -16.15
N ASN A 7 -34.34 7.51 -17.42
CA ASN A 7 -34.67 6.53 -18.46
C ASN A 7 -33.95 5.20 -18.15
N ARG A 8 -34.71 4.22 -17.66
CA ARG A 8 -34.24 2.86 -17.32
C ARG A 8 -33.44 2.19 -18.45
N LYS A 9 -33.68 2.55 -19.72
CA LYS A 9 -32.91 2.01 -20.86
C LYS A 9 -31.47 2.54 -20.91
N ASN A 10 -31.22 3.77 -20.43
CA ASN A 10 -29.87 4.30 -20.36
C ASN A 10 -29.11 3.73 -19.16
N TRP A 11 -29.80 3.42 -18.06
CA TRP A 11 -29.19 2.75 -16.90
C TRP A 11 -28.77 1.30 -17.22
N LEU A 12 -29.53 0.58 -18.04
CA LEU A 12 -29.19 -0.78 -18.52
C LEU A 12 -28.03 -0.78 -19.53
N LYS A 13 -27.85 0.31 -20.31
CA LYS A 13 -26.67 0.48 -21.17
C LYS A 13 -25.41 0.79 -20.35
N SER A 14 -25.50 1.50 -19.26
CA SER A 14 -24.38 1.72 -18.35
C SER A 14 -23.89 0.43 -17.68
N LYS A 15 -24.77 -0.52 -17.37
CA LYS A 15 -24.36 -1.86 -16.89
C LYS A 15 -23.46 -2.62 -17.85
N ASN A 16 -23.55 -2.37 -19.15
CA ASN A 16 -22.66 -3.02 -20.13
C ASN A 16 -21.26 -2.37 -20.20
N ILE A 17 -21.12 -1.11 -19.79
CA ILE A 17 -19.81 -0.44 -19.68
C ILE A 17 -19.04 -1.02 -18.48
N TRP A 18 -19.69 -1.28 -17.36
CA TRP A 18 -19.09 -1.93 -16.19
C TRP A 18 -18.69 -3.40 -16.45
N ARG A 19 -19.29 -4.04 -17.45
CA ARG A 19 -18.91 -5.40 -17.88
C ARG A 19 -17.63 -5.44 -18.73
N VAL A 20 -17.26 -4.33 -19.35
CA VAL A 20 -16.07 -4.21 -20.21
C VAL A 20 -14.83 -3.81 -19.40
N LEU A 21 -15.00 -3.06 -18.33
CA LEU A 21 -13.96 -2.72 -17.35
C LEU A 21 -14.26 -3.48 -16.04
N LYS A 22 -13.88 -4.75 -16.01
CA LYS A 22 -13.94 -5.51 -14.75
C LYS A 22 -12.95 -4.89 -13.77
N MET A 23 -13.44 -3.96 -12.96
CA MET A 23 -12.66 -3.35 -11.88
C MET A 23 -12.25 -4.47 -10.91
N LYS A 24 -10.98 -4.48 -10.54
CA LYS A 24 -10.45 -5.42 -9.58
C LYS A 24 -10.74 -4.93 -8.17
N LEU A 25 -11.08 -5.85 -7.28
CA LEU A 25 -11.34 -5.57 -5.87
C LEU A 25 -10.17 -6.05 -5.04
N GLY A 26 -9.59 -5.13 -4.26
CA GLY A 26 -8.58 -5.43 -3.25
C GLY A 26 -9.17 -5.28 -1.85
N PHE A 27 -8.71 -6.11 -0.92
CA PHE A 27 -8.98 -5.99 0.51
C PHE A 27 -7.70 -5.53 1.22
N ASN A 28 -7.81 -4.49 2.03
CA ASN A 28 -6.72 -4.06 2.91
C ASN A 28 -6.98 -4.67 4.29
N GLU A 29 -6.11 -5.56 4.73
CA GLU A 29 -6.22 -6.30 6.00
C GLU A 29 -6.26 -5.35 7.23
N ALA A 30 -5.70 -4.13 7.10
CA ALA A 30 -5.80 -3.13 8.15
C ALA A 30 -7.24 -2.70 8.47
N THR A 31 -8.19 -2.85 7.54
CA THR A 31 -9.61 -2.53 7.79
C THR A 31 -10.28 -3.49 8.78
N ALA A 32 -9.69 -4.67 9.01
CA ALA A 32 -10.22 -5.68 9.93
C ALA A 32 -9.58 -5.63 11.33
N LEU A 33 -8.68 -4.68 11.63
CA LEU A 33 -7.91 -4.58 12.87
C LEU A 33 -8.73 -4.73 14.16
N GLU A 34 -9.92 -4.14 14.18
CA GLU A 34 -10.80 -4.15 15.35
C GLU A 34 -11.84 -5.30 15.29
N CYS A 35 -11.75 -6.16 14.28
CA CYS A 35 -12.69 -7.27 14.13
C CYS A 35 -12.34 -8.41 15.07
N LYS A 36 -13.34 -8.87 15.83
CA LYS A 36 -13.16 -10.03 16.72
C LYS A 36 -12.85 -11.30 15.93
N GLY A 37 -11.74 -11.93 16.27
CA GLY A 37 -11.31 -13.18 15.62
C GLY A 37 -10.57 -12.96 14.31
N GLN A 38 -10.07 -11.74 14.07
CA GLN A 38 -9.18 -11.48 12.95
C GLN A 38 -7.95 -12.38 12.99
N SER A 39 -7.64 -12.94 11.82
CA SER A 39 -6.38 -13.64 11.56
C SER A 39 -6.15 -13.65 10.06
N LEU A 40 -4.90 -13.84 9.62
CA LEU A 40 -4.59 -13.93 8.19
C LEU A 40 -5.50 -14.94 7.48
N MET A 41 -5.68 -16.14 8.02
CA MET A 41 -6.53 -17.17 7.41
C MET A 41 -8.00 -16.77 7.33
N ALA A 42 -8.54 -16.15 8.39
CA ALA A 42 -9.93 -15.67 8.37
C ALA A 42 -10.15 -14.62 7.28
N ASP A 43 -9.20 -13.71 7.10
CA ASP A 43 -9.25 -12.67 6.07
C ASP A 43 -9.08 -13.25 4.67
N LEU A 44 -8.18 -14.22 4.48
CA LEU A 44 -8.00 -14.93 3.20
C LEU A 44 -9.27 -15.68 2.79
N GLU A 45 -9.85 -16.46 3.69
CA GLU A 45 -11.10 -17.21 3.44
C GLU A 45 -12.29 -16.29 3.16
N MET A 46 -12.40 -15.18 3.88
CA MET A 46 -13.41 -14.16 3.65
C MET A 46 -13.25 -13.54 2.26
N CYS A 47 -12.04 -13.12 1.89
CA CYS A 47 -11.76 -12.52 0.60
C CYS A 47 -12.06 -13.48 -0.56
N GLU A 48 -11.63 -14.75 -0.45
CA GLU A 48 -11.93 -15.78 -1.45
C GLU A 48 -13.44 -16.00 -1.60
N LYS A 49 -14.15 -16.15 -0.46
CA LYS A 49 -15.61 -16.37 -0.42
C LYS A 49 -16.40 -15.25 -1.07
N TYR A 50 -15.99 -13.99 -0.88
CA TYR A 50 -16.69 -12.83 -1.40
C TYR A 50 -16.15 -12.32 -2.73
N GLY A 51 -15.17 -13.01 -3.32
CA GLY A 51 -14.69 -12.77 -4.67
C GLY A 51 -13.81 -11.54 -4.81
N PHE A 52 -13.02 -11.21 -3.79
CA PHE A 52 -11.93 -10.24 -3.92
C PHE A 52 -10.87 -10.79 -4.86
N ASP A 53 -10.26 -9.92 -5.67
CA ASP A 53 -9.17 -10.29 -6.58
C ASP A 53 -7.81 -10.24 -5.87
N TYR A 54 -7.65 -9.32 -4.90
CA TYR A 54 -6.38 -9.02 -4.24
C TYR A 54 -6.53 -8.80 -2.75
N ILE A 55 -5.44 -9.02 -2.02
CA ILE A 55 -5.31 -8.68 -0.60
C ILE A 55 -3.99 -7.94 -0.35
N GLU A 56 -4.03 -6.88 0.45
CA GLU A 56 -2.88 -6.25 1.07
C GLU A 56 -2.70 -6.85 2.46
N ILE A 57 -1.54 -7.46 2.69
CA ILE A 57 -1.28 -8.29 3.88
C ILE A 57 -0.48 -7.51 4.90
N ARG A 58 -0.87 -7.62 6.16
CA ARG A 58 -0.17 -7.00 7.29
C ARG A 58 0.96 -7.88 7.82
N PHE A 59 2.01 -7.21 8.27
CA PHE A 59 3.21 -7.84 8.83
C PHE A 59 2.93 -8.67 10.08
N ASP A 60 2.18 -8.12 11.02
CA ASP A 60 1.82 -8.78 12.27
C ASP A 60 0.95 -10.02 12.02
N CYS A 61 -0.01 -9.94 11.08
CA CYS A 61 -0.84 -11.09 10.71
C CYS A 61 -0.01 -12.24 10.10
N VAL A 62 0.98 -11.93 9.26
CA VAL A 62 1.90 -12.96 8.74
C VAL A 62 2.78 -13.53 9.85
N LYS A 63 3.33 -12.70 10.73
CA LYS A 63 4.15 -13.18 11.86
C LYS A 63 3.35 -14.08 12.79
N ASP A 64 2.10 -13.71 13.07
CA ASP A 64 1.23 -14.52 13.91
C ASP A 64 0.88 -15.86 13.24
N TYR A 65 0.57 -15.84 11.95
CA TYR A 65 0.35 -17.06 11.17
C TYR A 65 1.55 -18.02 11.23
N LEU A 66 2.77 -17.50 11.08
CA LEU A 66 4.01 -18.27 11.07
C LEU A 66 4.41 -18.87 12.44
N LYS A 67 3.67 -18.56 13.52
CA LYS A 67 3.88 -19.25 14.82
C LYS A 67 3.40 -20.71 14.80
N GLU A 68 2.41 -21.01 13.97
CA GLU A 68 1.77 -22.32 13.90
C GLU A 68 1.82 -22.95 12.50
N HIS A 69 2.20 -22.18 11.48
CA HIS A 69 2.20 -22.55 10.07
C HIS A 69 3.52 -22.21 9.37
N THR A 70 3.67 -22.66 8.13
CA THR A 70 4.86 -22.41 7.31
C THR A 70 4.57 -21.44 6.14
N LEU A 71 5.62 -20.89 5.57
CA LEU A 71 5.49 -20.07 4.34
C LEU A 71 5.08 -20.91 3.14
N GLU A 72 5.47 -22.17 3.11
CA GLU A 72 5.09 -23.14 2.08
C GLU A 72 3.58 -23.39 2.10
N GLU A 73 2.98 -23.54 3.27
CA GLU A 73 1.53 -23.69 3.43
C GLU A 73 0.78 -22.44 2.94
N LEU A 74 1.29 -21.24 3.26
CA LEU A 74 0.72 -19.97 2.77
C LEU A 74 0.85 -19.85 1.25
N ALA A 75 2.00 -20.21 0.69
CA ALA A 75 2.24 -20.20 -0.75
C ALA A 75 1.31 -21.18 -1.49
N ASP A 76 1.12 -22.37 -0.94
CA ASP A 76 0.21 -23.38 -1.48
C ASP A 76 -1.25 -22.91 -1.39
N TRP A 77 -1.62 -22.20 -0.33
CA TRP A 77 -2.95 -21.60 -0.24
C TRP A 77 -3.18 -20.63 -1.42
N PHE A 78 -2.32 -19.63 -1.64
CA PHE A 78 -2.44 -18.68 -2.76
C PHE A 78 -2.38 -19.32 -4.14
N LYS A 79 -1.65 -20.40 -4.29
CA LYS A 79 -1.58 -21.17 -5.54
C LYS A 79 -2.90 -21.85 -5.89
N ASN A 80 -3.63 -22.32 -4.88
CA ASN A 80 -4.87 -23.09 -5.05
C ASN A 80 -6.14 -22.24 -5.02
N HIS A 81 -6.02 -20.91 -4.77
CA HIS A 81 -7.15 -20.00 -4.68
C HIS A 81 -7.05 -18.89 -5.74
N HIS A 82 -8.18 -18.25 -6.00
CA HIS A 82 -8.28 -17.15 -6.97
C HIS A 82 -7.65 -15.86 -6.43
N LEU A 83 -7.80 -15.59 -5.11
CA LEU A 83 -7.24 -14.43 -4.43
C LEU A 83 -5.72 -14.35 -4.60
N LYS A 84 -5.19 -13.16 -4.88
CA LYS A 84 -3.74 -12.95 -5.05
C LYS A 84 -3.19 -11.95 -4.04
N PRO A 85 -2.00 -12.18 -3.48
CA PRO A 85 -1.34 -11.21 -2.65
C PRO A 85 -0.92 -10.01 -3.50
N TRP A 86 -1.30 -8.81 -3.09
CA TRP A 86 -1.02 -7.59 -3.85
C TRP A 86 0.17 -6.84 -3.27
N ALA A 87 0.05 -6.42 -2.01
CA ALA A 87 1.02 -5.59 -1.36
C ALA A 87 1.24 -6.02 0.09
N TYR A 88 2.41 -5.70 0.59
CA TYR A 88 2.73 -5.71 2.00
C TYR A 88 2.33 -4.37 2.61
N ASN A 89 1.41 -4.39 3.55
CA ASN A 89 0.87 -3.21 4.22
C ASN A 89 1.21 -3.32 5.72
N THR A 90 2.19 -2.58 6.19
CA THR A 90 3.02 -1.58 5.56
C THR A 90 4.35 -1.46 6.30
N LEU A 91 5.40 -1.03 5.64
CA LEU A 91 6.66 -0.64 6.29
C LEU A 91 6.47 0.77 6.87
N ILE A 92 6.20 0.84 8.17
CA ILE A 92 5.91 2.10 8.86
C ILE A 92 7.19 2.82 9.29
N PHE A 93 7.17 4.16 9.22
CA PHE A 93 8.26 5.03 9.67
C PHE A 93 9.59 4.72 8.97
N PHE A 94 9.52 4.59 7.63
CA PHE A 94 10.68 4.21 6.82
C PHE A 94 11.80 5.25 6.83
N ASN A 95 11.53 6.51 7.22
CA ASN A 95 12.42 7.65 7.17
C ASN A 95 12.60 8.30 8.55
N GLN A 96 13.60 9.19 8.69
CA GLN A 96 13.89 9.95 9.92
C GLN A 96 14.11 9.05 11.15
N ARG A 97 14.80 7.92 10.93
CA ARG A 97 15.15 6.96 11.99
C ARG A 97 16.61 7.16 12.41
N ASP A 98 16.91 6.79 13.66
CA ASP A 98 18.27 6.60 14.12
C ASP A 98 18.86 5.25 13.62
N GLU A 99 20.13 5.01 13.91
CA GLU A 99 20.83 3.79 13.48
C GLU A 99 20.14 2.51 13.93
N ALA A 100 19.58 2.47 15.13
CA ALA A 100 18.85 1.31 15.64
C ALA A 100 17.54 1.10 14.87
N GLY A 101 16.79 2.17 14.64
CA GLY A 101 15.57 2.12 13.85
C GLY A 101 15.79 1.79 12.38
N GLU A 102 16.91 2.24 11.78
CA GLU A 102 17.28 1.83 10.42
C GLU A 102 17.57 0.32 10.34
N LYS A 103 18.23 -0.23 11.34
CA LYS A 103 18.47 -1.68 11.43
C LYS A 103 17.17 -2.47 11.56
N GLU A 104 16.23 -2.01 12.39
CA GLU A 104 14.90 -2.63 12.51
C GLU A 104 14.17 -2.67 11.17
N ILE A 105 14.21 -1.56 10.42
CA ILE A 105 13.65 -1.49 9.06
C ILE A 105 14.31 -2.48 8.12
N ASP A 106 15.62 -2.60 8.19
CA ASP A 106 16.36 -3.54 7.33
C ASP A 106 16.02 -5.00 7.63
N GLU A 107 15.87 -5.36 8.90
CA GLU A 107 15.43 -6.70 9.32
C GLU A 107 13.99 -6.97 8.87
N GLU A 108 13.10 -5.98 8.94
CA GLU A 108 11.73 -6.08 8.45
C GLU A 108 11.69 -6.26 6.93
N VAL A 109 12.46 -5.50 6.19
CA VAL A 109 12.54 -5.63 4.73
C VAL A 109 13.08 -7.00 4.32
N ASP A 110 14.07 -7.54 5.02
CA ASP A 110 14.59 -8.90 4.75
C ASP A 110 13.50 -9.97 4.99
N PHE A 111 12.69 -9.81 6.02
CA PHE A 111 11.53 -10.68 6.25
C PHE A 111 10.48 -10.52 5.14
N ILE A 112 10.14 -9.28 4.76
CA ILE A 112 9.21 -8.99 3.67
C ILE A 112 9.66 -9.65 2.37
N LEU A 113 10.94 -9.56 2.03
CA LEU A 113 11.51 -10.19 0.83
C LEU A 113 11.38 -11.72 0.86
N LYS A 114 11.60 -12.34 2.03
CA LYS A 114 11.42 -13.77 2.22
C LYS A 114 9.96 -14.19 2.00
N VAL A 115 9.02 -13.49 2.62
CA VAL A 115 7.57 -13.74 2.46
C VAL A 115 7.15 -13.52 1.01
N SER A 116 7.52 -12.37 0.44
CA SER A 116 7.16 -11.98 -0.93
C SER A 116 7.63 -12.99 -1.97
N LYS A 117 8.85 -13.51 -1.80
CA LYS A 117 9.38 -14.57 -2.66
C LYS A 117 8.56 -15.86 -2.58
N ALA A 118 8.07 -16.22 -1.40
CA ALA A 118 7.29 -17.42 -1.20
C ALA A 118 5.89 -17.32 -1.81
N ILE A 119 5.18 -16.21 -1.61
CA ILE A 119 3.78 -16.04 -2.01
C ILE A 119 3.59 -15.30 -3.35
N GLY A 120 4.65 -14.75 -3.91
CA GLY A 120 4.60 -14.01 -5.19
C GLY A 120 4.12 -12.57 -5.08
N MET A 121 4.13 -11.98 -3.88
CA MET A 121 3.82 -10.57 -3.65
C MET A 121 4.92 -9.67 -4.21
N LYS A 122 4.54 -8.51 -4.82
CA LYS A 122 5.49 -7.68 -5.56
C LYS A 122 5.42 -6.19 -5.22
N MET A 123 4.74 -5.84 -4.16
CA MET A 123 4.61 -4.43 -3.75
C MET A 123 4.80 -4.29 -2.24
N LEU A 124 5.56 -3.28 -1.87
CA LEU A 124 5.76 -2.83 -0.50
C LEU A 124 5.21 -1.41 -0.37
N ILE A 125 4.24 -1.21 0.50
CA ILE A 125 3.76 0.12 0.87
C ILE A 125 4.64 0.64 2.00
N THR A 126 5.09 1.88 1.89
CA THR A 126 5.91 2.55 2.91
C THR A 126 5.19 3.79 3.44
N VAL A 127 5.17 3.97 4.76
CA VAL A 127 4.54 5.10 5.44
C VAL A 127 5.61 5.96 6.13
N PRO A 128 5.55 7.31 5.98
CA PRO A 128 6.51 8.21 6.58
C PRO A 128 6.43 8.27 8.10
N SER A 129 7.50 8.75 8.73
CA SER A 129 7.56 8.98 10.17
C SER A 129 6.68 10.14 10.61
N PHE A 130 6.24 10.08 11.85
CA PHE A 130 5.44 11.10 12.53
C PHE A 130 6.27 11.85 13.56
N ASP A 131 5.78 13.01 13.95
CA ASP A 131 6.36 13.85 15.04
C ASP A 131 7.85 14.17 14.86
N VAL A 132 8.30 14.28 13.61
CA VAL A 132 9.68 14.69 13.29
C VAL A 132 9.90 16.12 13.76
N LYS A 133 10.92 16.33 14.60
CA LYS A 133 11.26 17.63 15.21
C LYS A 133 12.57 18.16 14.64
N ASP A 134 12.71 19.47 14.67
CA ASP A 134 13.95 20.19 14.36
C ASP A 134 14.51 19.91 12.93
N LYS A 135 13.62 19.60 12.00
CA LYS A 135 13.92 19.38 10.58
C LYS A 135 13.08 20.28 9.69
N SER A 136 13.69 20.86 8.70
CA SER A 136 12.99 21.55 7.61
C SER A 136 12.34 20.56 6.66
N VAL A 137 11.35 21.02 5.90
CA VAL A 137 10.70 20.21 4.85
C VAL A 137 11.74 19.73 3.82
N SER A 138 12.76 20.54 3.50
CA SER A 138 13.83 20.15 2.57
C SER A 138 14.64 18.97 3.11
N GLU A 139 15.07 19.04 4.36
CA GLU A 139 15.83 17.95 5.01
C GLU A 139 15.02 16.66 5.09
N ILE A 140 13.71 16.75 5.37
CA ILE A 140 12.82 15.59 5.37
C ILE A 140 12.72 14.97 3.98
N LYS A 141 12.55 15.80 2.93
CA LYS A 141 12.47 15.32 1.55
C LYS A 141 13.78 14.69 1.09
N GLU A 142 14.91 15.33 1.35
CA GLU A 142 16.23 14.84 0.96
C GLU A 142 16.55 13.48 1.59
N GLU A 143 16.26 13.33 2.88
CA GLU A 143 16.45 12.07 3.59
C GLU A 143 15.48 10.98 3.10
N ALA A 144 14.21 11.31 2.90
CA ALA A 144 13.22 10.36 2.35
C ALA A 144 13.64 9.86 0.96
N VAL A 145 14.17 10.74 0.11
CA VAL A 145 14.74 10.36 -1.21
C VAL A 145 15.89 9.38 -1.04
N ALA A 146 16.82 9.67 -0.13
CA ALA A 146 17.97 8.79 0.12
C ALA A 146 17.53 7.41 0.63
N ARG A 147 16.58 7.37 1.57
CA ARG A 147 16.04 6.11 2.11
C ARG A 147 15.27 5.31 1.06
N LEU A 148 14.43 5.94 0.25
CA LEU A 148 13.70 5.23 -0.80
C LEU A 148 14.62 4.69 -1.89
N ARG A 149 15.72 5.39 -2.22
CA ARG A 149 16.76 4.85 -3.12
C ARG A 149 17.43 3.61 -2.52
N TYR A 150 17.83 3.69 -1.25
CA TYR A 150 18.41 2.55 -0.53
C TYR A 150 17.45 1.36 -0.51
N LEU A 151 16.18 1.59 -0.14
CA LEU A 151 15.16 0.54 -0.13
C LEU A 151 14.91 -0.04 -1.52
N SER A 152 14.87 0.81 -2.56
CA SER A 152 14.72 0.39 -3.95
C SER A 152 15.85 -0.53 -4.40
N ASP A 153 17.08 -0.17 -4.07
CA ASP A 153 18.26 -0.99 -4.38
C ASP A 153 18.26 -2.31 -3.59
N LYS A 154 17.82 -2.28 -2.30
CA LYS A 154 17.72 -3.46 -1.43
C LYS A 154 16.64 -4.44 -1.88
N VAL A 155 15.45 -3.97 -2.26
CA VAL A 155 14.35 -4.86 -2.70
C VAL A 155 14.53 -5.37 -4.14
N GLY A 156 15.30 -4.66 -4.96
CA GLY A 156 15.56 -5.01 -6.35
C GLY A 156 14.41 -4.71 -7.31
N ALA A 157 14.63 -4.97 -8.59
CA ALA A 157 13.70 -4.60 -9.66
C ALA A 157 12.37 -5.39 -9.66
N ASP A 158 12.35 -6.56 -9.03
CA ASP A 158 11.16 -7.42 -9.00
C ASP A 158 10.09 -6.97 -8.00
N MET A 159 10.46 -6.09 -7.06
CA MET A 159 9.53 -5.52 -6.08
C MET A 159 9.37 -4.02 -6.28
N LYS A 160 8.13 -3.57 -6.25
CA LYS A 160 7.79 -2.15 -6.27
C LYS A 160 7.67 -1.62 -4.85
N ILE A 161 8.07 -0.37 -4.66
CA ILE A 161 7.84 0.41 -3.44
C ILE A 161 6.82 1.48 -3.75
N SER A 162 5.83 1.65 -2.89
CA SER A 162 4.83 2.69 -3.02
C SER A 162 4.81 3.56 -1.76
N LEU A 163 5.18 4.83 -1.91
CA LEU A 163 5.11 5.80 -0.83
C LEU A 163 3.66 6.21 -0.62
N GLU A 164 3.11 5.88 0.53
CA GLU A 164 1.82 6.36 1.00
C GLU A 164 2.01 7.54 1.93
N PHE A 165 1.60 8.74 1.51
CA PHE A 165 1.56 9.89 2.40
C PHE A 165 0.37 9.78 3.36
N CYS A 166 0.55 10.17 4.62
CA CYS A 166 -0.53 10.14 5.61
C CYS A 166 -1.05 11.55 5.88
N GLY A 167 -2.34 11.76 5.63
CA GLY A 167 -3.03 13.04 5.81
C GLY A 167 -3.21 13.43 7.29
N ALA A 168 -2.12 13.52 8.03
CA ALA A 168 -2.11 13.96 9.43
C ALA A 168 -1.11 15.12 9.60
N PRO A 169 -1.44 16.16 10.38
CA PRO A 169 -0.60 17.34 10.54
C PRO A 169 0.83 17.05 11.03
N ASN A 170 1.01 15.99 11.80
CA ASN A 170 2.28 15.57 12.37
C ASN A 170 3.03 14.51 11.54
N CYS A 171 2.49 14.08 10.39
CA CYS A 171 3.21 13.20 9.48
C CYS A 171 4.25 14.00 8.68
N SER A 172 5.44 13.45 8.55
CA SER A 172 6.57 14.13 7.88
C SER A 172 6.35 14.36 6.39
N ILE A 173 5.57 13.49 5.73
CA ILE A 173 5.11 13.65 4.35
C ILE A 173 3.60 13.46 4.35
N ASN A 174 2.86 14.55 4.45
CA ASN A 174 1.42 14.53 4.70
C ASN A 174 0.55 15.05 3.55
N GLN A 175 1.15 15.39 2.42
CA GLN A 175 0.44 15.86 1.23
C GLN A 175 0.92 15.14 -0.02
N PHE A 176 0.00 14.90 -0.94
CA PHE A 176 0.29 14.27 -2.23
C PHE A 176 1.42 14.99 -3.00
N GLY A 177 1.40 16.33 -3.07
CA GLY A 177 2.42 17.08 -3.79
C GLY A 177 3.83 16.84 -3.26
N THR A 178 3.99 16.75 -1.93
CA THR A 178 5.28 16.43 -1.30
C THR A 178 5.72 14.99 -1.60
N ALA A 179 4.80 14.03 -1.51
CA ALA A 179 5.09 12.63 -1.85
C ALA A 179 5.48 12.47 -3.32
N TYR A 180 4.77 13.16 -4.23
CA TYR A 180 5.08 13.17 -5.65
C TYR A 180 6.47 13.74 -5.94
N ASP A 181 6.82 14.89 -5.32
CA ASP A 181 8.16 15.49 -5.46
C ASP A 181 9.28 14.53 -4.99
N VAL A 182 9.05 13.85 -3.85
CA VAL A 182 9.99 12.85 -3.31
C VAL A 182 10.18 11.71 -4.31
N VAL A 183 9.10 11.08 -4.76
CA VAL A 183 9.17 9.94 -5.69
C VAL A 183 9.81 10.35 -7.02
N LYS A 184 9.47 11.52 -7.54
CA LYS A 184 10.11 12.07 -8.74
C LYS A 184 11.61 12.27 -8.54
N ALA A 185 12.04 12.75 -7.38
CA ALA A 185 13.46 12.94 -7.06
C ALA A 185 14.20 11.63 -6.80
N VAL A 186 13.49 10.57 -6.36
CA VAL A 186 14.07 9.21 -6.22
C VAL A 186 14.57 8.69 -7.55
N ASP A 187 13.83 8.92 -8.63
CA ASP A 187 14.19 8.54 -10.00
C ASP A 187 14.53 7.04 -10.12
N ARG A 188 13.56 6.20 -9.77
CA ARG A 188 13.63 4.73 -9.88
C ARG A 188 12.32 4.19 -10.43
N ASP A 189 12.38 3.28 -11.41
CA ASP A 189 11.21 2.70 -12.10
C ASP A 189 10.34 1.83 -11.17
N ASN A 190 10.89 1.38 -10.05
CA ASN A 190 10.19 0.56 -9.07
C ASN A 190 9.67 1.34 -7.86
N VAL A 191 9.70 2.68 -7.88
CA VAL A 191 9.19 3.55 -6.80
C VAL A 191 8.05 4.41 -7.29
N GLY A 192 6.92 4.37 -6.61
CA GLY A 192 5.71 5.12 -6.95
C GLY A 192 5.01 5.70 -5.72
N VAL A 193 3.81 6.25 -5.91
CA VAL A 193 2.97 6.84 -4.84
C VAL A 193 1.69 6.04 -4.71
N THR A 194 1.30 5.71 -3.47
CA THR A 194 -0.06 5.27 -3.13
C THR A 194 -0.90 6.51 -2.81
N VAL A 195 -2.06 6.62 -3.46
CA VAL A 195 -3.02 7.69 -3.20
C VAL A 195 -4.20 7.10 -2.44
N ASP A 196 -4.17 7.25 -1.12
CA ASP A 196 -5.34 7.03 -0.28
C ASP A 196 -6.24 8.27 -0.32
N THR A 197 -7.49 8.08 -0.69
CA THR A 197 -8.46 9.20 -0.83
C THR A 197 -8.80 9.85 0.50
N PHE A 198 -8.74 9.13 1.62
CA PHE A 198 -8.90 9.68 2.95
C PHE A 198 -7.73 10.63 3.27
N HIS A 199 -6.50 10.15 3.14
CA HIS A 199 -5.30 10.95 3.38
C HIS A 199 -5.18 12.14 2.42
N PHE A 200 -5.60 11.95 1.18
CA PHE A 200 -5.65 13.04 0.19
C PHE A 200 -6.60 14.15 0.62
N HIS A 201 -7.76 13.80 1.17
CA HIS A 201 -8.78 14.73 1.61
C HIS A 201 -8.38 15.46 2.90
N GLU A 202 -7.86 14.76 3.90
CA GLU A 202 -7.55 15.29 5.24
C GLU A 202 -6.63 16.52 5.23
N MET A 203 -5.62 16.52 4.38
CA MET A 203 -4.67 17.64 4.26
C MET A 203 -4.95 18.53 3.04
N CYS A 204 -6.17 18.48 2.48
CA CYS A 204 -6.55 19.26 1.31
C CYS A 204 -5.52 19.17 0.17
N SER A 205 -5.01 17.98 -0.10
CA SER A 205 -4.05 17.74 -1.17
C SER A 205 -4.61 18.13 -2.54
N ARG A 206 -3.73 18.52 -3.46
CA ARG A 206 -4.09 19.01 -4.80
C ARG A 206 -3.28 18.29 -5.87
N LEU A 207 -3.86 18.24 -7.08
CA LEU A 207 -3.24 17.62 -8.25
C LEU A 207 -2.64 18.66 -9.22
N ASP A 208 -2.61 19.94 -8.85
CA ASP A 208 -2.27 21.06 -9.75
C ASP A 208 -0.89 20.94 -10.41
N ASN A 209 0.03 20.23 -9.77
CA ASN A 209 1.41 20.05 -10.25
C ASN A 209 1.69 18.65 -10.80
N VAL A 210 0.65 17.84 -10.97
CA VAL A 210 0.78 16.48 -11.47
C VAL A 210 0.58 16.49 -12.99
N PRO A 211 1.50 15.92 -13.77
CA PRO A 211 1.30 15.78 -15.21
C PRO A 211 0.04 14.98 -15.56
N GLU A 212 -0.68 15.38 -16.63
CA GLU A 212 -1.93 14.73 -17.04
C GLU A 212 -1.77 13.25 -17.48
N ASN A 213 -0.53 12.78 -17.64
CA ASN A 213 -0.19 11.45 -18.16
C ASN A 213 0.57 10.56 -17.14
N LEU A 214 0.27 10.73 -15.88
CA LEU A 214 0.71 9.79 -14.84
C LEU A 214 -0.01 8.44 -14.95
#